data_ac99db2e2a7fe12e23fb0757f66252ef
#
_entry.id   ac99db2e2a7fe12e23fb0757f66252ef
#
_cell.length_a   1.000
_cell.length_b   1.000
_cell.length_c   1.000
_cell.angle_alpha   90.00
_cell.angle_beta   90.00
_cell.angle_gamma   90.00
#
_symmetry.space_group_name_H-M   'P 1'
#
loop_
_entity.id
_entity.type
_entity.pdbx_description
1 polymer ?
#
loop_
_entity_poly.entity_id
_entity_poly.type
_entity_poly.pdbx_seq_one_letter_code
_entity_poly.pdbx_strand_id
1 'polypeptide(L)'
;ARAQVADAIGNAYRKQGFFYIRHHGVPQELIDRLHALSQVFFNWPEERKMQWRMALGGRAWRGYFKVGGELTSGLPDWKEGLYLGTELPAEHPLVVAGTPVHGRNLFPELEGYREAILQYMDAVTQVGHRVMEGIALSLGLPANYFSDRYIVDFLLLFCIFNYPSMDVPAG
;
A
#
# COMPACT_ATOMS: atom_id res chain seq x y z
N ALA A 1 -29.63 5.06 5.37
CA ALA A 1 -28.28 5.48 4.92
C ALA A 1 -27.35 4.28 4.70
N ARG A 2 -27.09 3.42 5.72
CA ARG A 2 -26.12 2.29 5.63
C ARG A 2 -26.48 1.27 4.55
N ALA A 3 -27.74 0.85 4.47
CA ALA A 3 -28.25 -0.08 3.45
C ALA A 3 -28.11 0.52 2.02
N GLN A 4 -28.44 1.79 1.84
CA GLN A 4 -28.29 2.46 0.54
C GLN A 4 -26.83 2.49 0.04
N VAL A 5 -25.87 2.69 0.96
CA VAL A 5 -24.44 2.64 0.61
C VAL A 5 -24.04 1.22 0.23
N ALA A 6 -24.49 0.21 0.99
CA ALA A 6 -24.24 -1.18 0.67
C ALA A 6 -24.81 -1.58 -0.70
N ASP A 7 -26.04 -1.16 -1.01
CA ASP A 7 -26.67 -1.40 -2.32
C ASP A 7 -25.90 -0.72 -3.44
N ALA A 8 -25.42 0.53 -3.23
CA ALA A 8 -24.61 1.25 -4.19
C ALA A 8 -23.28 0.55 -4.47
N ILE A 9 -22.58 0.09 -3.41
CA ILE A 9 -21.34 -0.70 -3.52
C ILE A 9 -21.61 -1.99 -4.31
N GLY A 10 -22.64 -2.76 -3.92
CA GLY A 10 -23.02 -4.00 -4.60
C GLY A 10 -23.36 -3.82 -6.07
N ASN A 11 -24.05 -2.73 -6.43
CA ASN A 11 -24.37 -2.41 -7.81
C ASN A 11 -23.14 -2.03 -8.63
N ALA A 12 -22.28 -1.17 -8.09
CA ALA A 12 -21.06 -0.75 -8.77
C ALA A 12 -20.13 -1.94 -8.98
N TYR A 13 -19.96 -2.77 -7.97
CA TYR A 13 -19.11 -3.95 -8.00
C TYR A 13 -19.55 -4.96 -9.06
N ARG A 14 -20.86 -5.26 -9.13
CA ARG A 14 -21.42 -6.21 -10.13
C ARG A 14 -21.42 -5.67 -11.56
N LYS A 15 -21.56 -4.36 -11.76
CA LYS A 15 -21.70 -3.77 -13.10
C LYS A 15 -20.39 -3.32 -13.71
N GLN A 16 -19.51 -2.72 -12.89
CA GLN A 16 -18.27 -2.08 -13.36
C GLN A 16 -16.99 -2.71 -12.76
N GLY A 17 -17.08 -3.40 -11.63
CA GLY A 17 -15.93 -3.98 -10.94
C GLY A 17 -15.13 -3.00 -10.10
N PHE A 18 -15.43 -1.70 -10.15
CA PHE A 18 -14.75 -0.65 -9.38
C PHE A 18 -15.69 0.50 -9.02
N PHE A 19 -15.27 1.33 -8.06
CA PHE A 19 -15.97 2.53 -7.62
C PHE A 19 -15.05 3.51 -6.91
N TYR A 20 -15.44 4.77 -6.86
CA TYR A 20 -14.79 5.81 -6.07
C TYR A 20 -15.47 5.95 -4.72
N ILE A 21 -14.67 6.23 -3.69
CA ILE A 21 -15.15 6.50 -2.33
C ILE A 21 -14.99 8.00 -2.04
N ARG A 22 -16.04 8.61 -1.53
CA ARG A 22 -16.03 9.99 -1.02
C ARG A 22 -16.19 9.97 0.49
N HIS A 23 -15.67 11.00 1.15
CA HIS A 23 -15.78 11.16 2.61
C HIS A 23 -15.23 9.94 3.38
N HIS A 24 -14.11 9.40 2.89
CA HIS A 24 -13.48 8.20 3.44
C HIS A 24 -12.87 8.41 4.84
N GLY A 25 -12.68 9.68 5.28
CA GLY A 25 -12.19 10.00 6.61
C GLY A 25 -10.67 9.99 6.76
N VAL A 26 -9.91 9.69 5.70
CA VAL A 26 -8.46 9.88 5.70
C VAL A 26 -8.20 11.40 5.63
N PRO A 27 -7.45 12.00 6.59
CA PRO A 27 -7.17 13.43 6.58
C PRO A 27 -6.40 13.86 5.33
N GLN A 28 -6.85 14.93 4.67
CA GLN A 28 -6.18 15.45 3.48
C GLN A 28 -4.74 15.85 3.77
N GLU A 29 -4.48 16.46 4.91
CA GLU A 29 -3.13 16.85 5.36
C GLU A 29 -2.17 15.66 5.47
N LEU A 30 -2.68 14.48 5.84
CA LEU A 30 -1.88 13.26 5.89
C LEU A 30 -1.53 12.78 4.48
N ILE A 31 -2.48 12.85 3.54
CA ILE A 31 -2.27 12.52 2.12
C ILE A 31 -1.22 13.46 1.53
N ASP A 32 -1.39 14.77 1.74
CA ASP A 32 -0.50 15.80 1.20
C ASP A 32 0.92 15.67 1.78
N ARG A 33 1.02 15.40 3.10
CA ARG A 33 2.30 15.16 3.77
C ARG A 33 3.01 13.94 3.23
N LEU A 34 2.31 12.82 3.08
CA LEU A 34 2.88 11.60 2.51
C LEU A 34 3.37 11.83 1.09
N HIS A 35 2.56 12.49 0.27
CA HIS A 35 2.91 12.82 -1.11
C HIS A 35 4.16 13.71 -1.17
N ALA A 36 4.22 14.80 -0.39
CA ALA A 36 5.37 15.69 -0.36
C ALA A 36 6.66 14.98 0.07
N LEU A 37 6.60 14.17 1.12
CA LEU A 37 7.76 13.40 1.60
C LEU A 37 8.19 12.33 0.59
N SER A 38 7.24 11.71 -0.10
CA SER A 38 7.54 10.76 -1.19
C SER A 38 8.26 11.44 -2.35
N GLN A 39 7.83 12.65 -2.74
CA GLN A 39 8.53 13.44 -3.76
C GLN A 39 9.96 13.77 -3.33
N VAL A 40 10.18 14.16 -2.07
CA VAL A 40 11.54 14.41 -1.55
C VAL A 40 12.39 13.14 -1.66
N PHE A 41 11.86 11.98 -1.24
CA PHE A 41 12.58 10.71 -1.31
C PHE A 41 12.94 10.32 -2.76
N PHE A 42 11.97 10.36 -3.67
CA PHE A 42 12.21 9.95 -5.06
C PHE A 42 13.13 10.93 -5.83
N ASN A 43 13.22 12.19 -5.40
CA ASN A 43 14.17 13.16 -5.93
C ASN A 43 15.62 12.98 -5.42
N TRP A 44 15.89 12.08 -4.48
CA TRP A 44 17.24 11.76 -4.08
C TRP A 44 18.01 11.07 -5.23
N PRO A 45 19.36 11.21 -5.27
CA PRO A 45 20.19 10.40 -6.17
C PRO A 45 19.94 8.90 -6.00
N GLU A 46 20.00 8.13 -7.07
CA GLU A 46 19.74 6.68 -7.06
C GLU A 46 20.61 5.97 -6.02
N GLU A 47 21.91 6.32 -5.95
CA GLU A 47 22.86 5.73 -5.00
C GLU A 47 22.40 5.88 -3.55
N ARG A 48 21.80 7.02 -3.21
CA ARG A 48 21.24 7.25 -1.88
C ARG A 48 20.01 6.40 -1.63
N LYS A 49 19.06 6.32 -2.58
CA LYS A 49 17.86 5.49 -2.49
C LYS A 49 18.19 4.00 -2.38
N MET A 50 19.24 3.55 -3.05
CA MET A 50 19.73 2.18 -3.03
C MET A 50 20.21 1.70 -1.65
N GLN A 51 20.40 2.58 -0.68
CA GLN A 51 20.68 2.19 0.71
C GLN A 51 19.52 1.40 1.33
N TRP A 52 18.30 1.58 0.81
CA TRP A 52 17.09 0.87 1.24
C TRP A 52 16.58 -0.13 0.20
N ARG A 53 17.46 -0.65 -0.66
CA ARG A 53 17.08 -1.57 -1.74
C ARG A 53 16.40 -2.84 -1.24
N MET A 54 15.48 -3.38 -2.00
CA MET A 54 14.69 -4.58 -1.67
C MET A 54 15.53 -5.79 -1.29
N ALA A 55 16.75 -5.93 -1.82
CA ALA A 55 17.65 -7.03 -1.46
C ALA A 55 17.97 -7.08 0.04
N LEU A 56 17.91 -5.94 0.75
CA LEU A 56 18.10 -5.88 2.20
C LEU A 56 16.87 -6.31 2.99
N GLY A 57 15.68 -6.25 2.39
CA GLY A 57 14.42 -6.72 2.97
C GLY A 57 14.28 -8.24 2.96
N GLY A 58 15.11 -8.94 2.21
CA GLY A 58 15.10 -10.39 2.16
C GLY A 58 13.71 -10.97 1.87
N ARG A 59 13.28 -11.91 2.70
CA ARG A 59 11.97 -12.59 2.54
C ARG A 59 10.76 -11.70 2.83
N ALA A 60 10.96 -10.54 3.50
CA ALA A 60 9.89 -9.61 3.80
C ALA A 60 9.36 -8.87 2.55
N TRP A 61 10.12 -8.86 1.47
CA TRP A 61 9.73 -8.16 0.23
C TRP A 61 9.47 -6.67 0.49
N ARG A 62 10.43 -5.98 1.12
CA ARG A 62 10.36 -4.58 1.51
C ARG A 62 11.55 -3.81 0.97
N GLY A 63 11.36 -2.55 0.66
CA GLY A 63 12.42 -1.64 0.27
C GLY A 63 12.24 -1.03 -1.11
N TYR A 64 13.26 -0.31 -1.52
CA TYR A 64 13.32 0.43 -2.78
C TYR A 64 13.77 -0.45 -3.94
N PHE A 65 13.15 -0.28 -5.09
CA PHE A 65 13.64 -0.75 -6.39
C PHE A 65 13.73 0.42 -7.36
N LYS A 66 14.78 0.40 -8.17
CA LYS A 66 15.08 1.45 -9.15
C LYS A 66 14.28 1.30 -10.44
N VAL A 67 14.30 2.31 -11.28
CA VAL A 67 13.69 2.28 -12.62
C VAL A 67 14.20 1.06 -13.39
N GLY A 68 13.27 0.29 -13.97
CA GLY A 68 13.60 -0.96 -14.66
C GLY A 68 13.92 -2.13 -13.72
N GLY A 69 13.82 -1.95 -12.42
CA GLY A 69 14.06 -3.00 -11.42
C GLY A 69 12.97 -4.05 -11.33
N GLU A 70 11.79 -3.76 -11.85
CA GLU A 70 10.68 -4.72 -12.02
C GLU A 70 10.39 -4.97 -13.49
N LEU A 71 9.83 -6.13 -13.77
CA LEU A 71 9.44 -6.53 -15.12
C LEU A 71 7.92 -6.63 -15.23
N THR A 72 7.36 -6.03 -16.28
CA THR A 72 5.98 -6.27 -16.69
C THR A 72 6.01 -7.00 -18.02
N SER A 73 5.43 -8.19 -18.06
CA SER A 73 5.44 -9.08 -19.25
C SER A 73 6.85 -9.34 -19.82
N GLY A 74 7.86 -9.43 -18.94
CA GLY A 74 9.24 -9.68 -19.31
C GLY A 74 10.04 -8.46 -19.77
N LEU A 75 9.43 -7.28 -19.79
CA LEU A 75 10.09 -6.02 -20.13
C LEU A 75 10.32 -5.15 -18.88
N PRO A 76 11.44 -4.43 -18.78
CA PRO A 76 11.69 -3.49 -17.70
C PRO A 76 10.58 -2.43 -17.59
N ASP A 77 10.06 -2.25 -16.39
CA ASP A 77 9.00 -1.29 -16.12
C ASP A 77 9.60 0.10 -15.82
N TRP A 78 9.06 1.13 -16.45
CA TRP A 78 9.53 2.51 -16.30
C TRP A 78 8.95 3.18 -15.05
N LYS A 79 9.13 2.53 -13.93
CA LYS A 79 8.84 3.05 -12.61
C LYS A 79 9.93 2.66 -11.64
N GLU A 80 10.06 3.43 -10.60
CA GLU A 80 10.75 3.07 -9.37
C GLU A 80 9.74 3.03 -8.23
N GLY A 81 10.06 2.37 -7.12
CA GLY A 81 9.10 2.29 -6.04
C GLY A 81 9.69 1.90 -4.71
N LEU A 82 8.87 2.06 -3.68
CA LEU A 82 9.16 1.66 -2.31
C LEU A 82 8.06 0.71 -1.85
N TYR A 83 8.43 -0.56 -1.61
CA TYR A 83 7.54 -1.57 -1.02
C TYR A 83 7.62 -1.53 0.50
N LEU A 84 6.46 -1.52 1.12
CA LEU A 84 6.24 -1.49 2.55
C LEU A 84 5.10 -2.44 2.91
N GLY A 85 4.87 -2.69 4.17
CA GLY A 85 3.74 -3.50 4.62
C GLY A 85 3.57 -3.45 6.12
N THR A 86 2.81 -4.39 6.67
CA THR A 86 2.66 -4.53 8.12
C THR A 86 4.03 -4.53 8.78
N GLU A 87 4.26 -3.60 9.70
CA GLU A 87 5.52 -3.52 10.46
C GLU A 87 5.51 -4.59 11.53
N LEU A 88 6.35 -5.60 11.37
CA LEU A 88 6.47 -6.71 12.31
C LEU A 88 7.86 -6.70 12.96
N PRO A 89 7.95 -6.83 14.30
CA PRO A 89 9.23 -6.93 14.98
C PRO A 89 9.94 -8.24 14.65
N ALA A 90 11.25 -8.29 14.85
CA ALA A 90 12.06 -9.45 14.52
C ALA A 90 11.65 -10.71 15.29
N GLU A 91 11.08 -10.52 16.49
CA GLU A 91 10.64 -11.56 17.40
C GLU A 91 9.24 -12.12 17.05
N HIS A 92 8.54 -11.51 16.08
CA HIS A 92 7.22 -11.96 15.68
C HIS A 92 7.27 -13.41 15.17
N PRO A 93 6.36 -14.32 15.61
CA PRO A 93 6.44 -15.75 15.29
C PRO A 93 6.55 -16.05 13.79
N LEU A 94 5.82 -15.32 12.94
CA LEU A 94 5.88 -15.49 11.49
C LEU A 94 7.21 -15.00 10.88
N VAL A 95 7.84 -13.99 11.50
CA VAL A 95 9.16 -13.50 11.09
C VAL A 95 10.23 -14.52 11.48
N VAL A 96 10.19 -15.02 12.71
CA VAL A 96 11.10 -16.08 13.20
C VAL A 96 10.97 -17.35 12.36
N ALA A 97 9.74 -17.73 11.99
CA ALA A 97 9.48 -18.87 11.10
C ALA A 97 9.95 -18.64 9.64
N GLY A 98 10.39 -17.42 9.30
CA GLY A 98 10.80 -17.07 7.94
C GLY A 98 9.66 -17.10 6.93
N THR A 99 8.44 -16.82 7.37
CA THR A 99 7.26 -16.75 6.50
C THR A 99 7.46 -15.66 5.44
N PRO A 100 7.24 -15.95 4.15
CA PRO A 100 7.38 -14.95 3.10
C PRO A 100 6.52 -13.72 3.34
N VAL A 101 7.01 -12.55 2.92
CA VAL A 101 6.39 -11.22 3.01
C VAL A 101 6.11 -10.72 4.45
N HIS A 102 6.64 -11.41 5.47
CA HIS A 102 6.56 -10.97 6.86
C HIS A 102 7.93 -10.44 7.33
N GLY A 103 7.95 -9.29 7.96
CA GLY A 103 9.18 -8.67 8.48
C GLY A 103 9.08 -7.18 8.69
N ARG A 104 10.23 -6.58 8.97
CA ARG A 104 10.38 -5.14 9.18
C ARG A 104 10.39 -4.40 7.85
N ASN A 105 9.88 -3.18 7.85
CA ASN A 105 10.04 -2.26 6.74
C ASN A 105 11.45 -1.65 6.70
N LEU A 106 11.89 -1.28 5.51
CA LEU A 106 13.09 -0.50 5.28
C LEU A 106 12.67 0.96 5.06
N PHE A 107 12.62 1.73 6.15
CA PHE A 107 12.24 3.14 6.06
C PHE A 107 13.45 4.00 5.71
N PRO A 108 13.37 4.82 4.64
CA PRO A 108 14.37 5.84 4.36
C PRO A 108 14.55 6.81 5.54
N GLU A 109 15.78 7.23 5.80
CA GLU A 109 16.11 8.23 6.83
C GLU A 109 15.72 9.64 6.36
N LEU A 110 14.42 9.86 6.26
CA LEU A 110 13.78 11.13 5.97
C LEU A 110 12.85 11.47 7.12
N GLU A 111 13.09 12.61 7.74
CA GLU A 111 12.33 13.06 8.92
C GLU A 111 10.82 13.04 8.66
N GLY A 112 10.07 12.39 9.53
CA GLY A 112 8.62 12.31 9.49
C GLY A 112 8.05 11.38 8.40
N TYR A 113 8.90 10.76 7.55
CA TYR A 113 8.40 9.91 6.47
C TYR A 113 7.86 8.58 6.98
N ARG A 114 8.59 7.92 7.90
CA ARG A 114 8.12 6.70 8.56
C ARG A 114 6.76 6.90 9.22
N GLU A 115 6.59 7.97 9.97
CA GLU A 115 5.36 8.30 10.69
C GLU A 115 4.20 8.55 9.72
N ALA A 116 4.44 9.33 8.65
CA ALA A 116 3.43 9.60 7.63
C ALA A 116 2.97 8.30 6.93
N ILE A 117 3.90 7.43 6.56
CA ILE A 117 3.61 6.12 5.95
C ILE A 117 2.75 5.28 6.89
N LEU A 118 3.16 5.09 8.14
CA LEU A 118 2.45 4.23 9.08
C LEU A 118 1.05 4.77 9.41
N GLN A 119 0.93 6.08 9.62
CA GLN A 119 -0.37 6.72 9.84
C GLN A 119 -1.30 6.57 8.63
N TYR A 120 -0.76 6.73 7.43
CA TYR A 120 -1.55 6.57 6.20
C TYR A 120 -1.99 5.13 5.99
N MET A 121 -1.11 4.17 6.20
CA MET A 121 -1.42 2.74 6.12
C MET A 121 -2.55 2.37 7.10
N ASP A 122 -2.48 2.85 8.35
CA ASP A 122 -3.54 2.63 9.33
C ASP A 122 -4.87 3.26 8.89
N ALA A 123 -4.85 4.54 8.50
CA ALA A 123 -6.05 5.24 8.05
C ALA A 123 -6.74 4.57 6.86
N VAL A 124 -5.97 4.14 5.85
CA VAL A 124 -6.52 3.43 4.67
C VAL A 124 -7.02 2.04 5.03
N THR A 125 -6.36 1.36 5.97
CA THR A 125 -6.83 0.08 6.50
C THR A 125 -8.22 0.21 7.12
N GLN A 126 -8.46 1.26 7.92
CA GLN A 126 -9.78 1.52 8.50
C GLN A 126 -10.84 1.77 7.41
N VAL A 127 -10.47 2.43 6.32
CA VAL A 127 -11.37 2.57 5.15
C VAL A 127 -11.65 1.20 4.53
N GLY A 128 -10.62 0.36 4.36
CA GLY A 128 -10.75 -0.99 3.84
C GLY A 128 -11.72 -1.84 4.66
N HIS A 129 -11.62 -1.82 5.98
CA HIS A 129 -12.57 -2.52 6.86
C HIS A 129 -14.02 -2.05 6.65
N ARG A 130 -14.26 -0.74 6.56
CA ARG A 130 -15.61 -0.20 6.29
C ARG A 130 -16.13 -0.59 4.92
N VAL A 131 -15.28 -0.66 3.91
CA VAL A 131 -15.64 -1.15 2.58
C VAL A 131 -16.05 -2.62 2.63
N MET A 132 -15.28 -3.45 3.34
CA MET A 132 -15.60 -4.87 3.53
C MET A 132 -16.92 -5.09 4.28
N GLU A 133 -17.24 -4.25 5.27
CA GLU A 133 -18.59 -4.24 5.89
C GLU A 133 -19.68 -3.93 4.86
N GLY A 134 -19.47 -2.92 4.01
CA GLY A 134 -20.41 -2.56 2.95
C GLY A 134 -20.60 -3.69 1.93
N ILE A 135 -19.54 -4.37 1.57
CA ILE A 135 -19.59 -5.55 0.69
C ILE A 135 -20.37 -6.68 1.35
N ALA A 136 -20.11 -7.01 2.62
CA ALA A 136 -20.86 -8.03 3.36
C ALA A 136 -22.35 -7.74 3.33
N LEU A 137 -22.75 -6.53 3.69
CA LEU A 137 -24.14 -6.10 3.66
C LEU A 137 -24.79 -6.18 2.27
N SER A 138 -24.03 -5.84 1.22
CA SER A 138 -24.52 -5.93 -0.17
C SER A 138 -24.78 -7.36 -0.65
N LEU A 139 -24.19 -8.32 0.03
CA LEU A 139 -24.35 -9.77 -0.18
C LEU A 139 -25.41 -10.39 0.74
N GLY A 140 -26.08 -9.58 1.58
CA GLY A 140 -27.05 -10.07 2.58
C GLY A 140 -26.38 -10.75 3.80
N LEU A 141 -25.08 -10.54 3.99
CA LEU A 141 -24.30 -11.08 5.09
C LEU A 141 -24.25 -10.10 6.28
N PRO A 142 -23.98 -10.59 7.51
CA PRO A 142 -23.68 -9.71 8.65
C PRO A 142 -22.51 -8.78 8.33
N ALA A 143 -22.53 -7.53 8.84
CA ALA A 143 -21.49 -6.53 8.57
C ALA A 143 -20.08 -7.01 8.95
N ASN A 144 -19.95 -7.77 10.02
CA ASN A 144 -18.71 -8.33 10.54
C ASN A 144 -18.30 -9.67 9.91
N TYR A 145 -18.98 -10.11 8.85
CA TYR A 145 -18.76 -11.45 8.29
C TYR A 145 -17.30 -11.67 7.86
N PHE A 146 -16.70 -10.68 7.17
CA PHE A 146 -15.32 -10.77 6.71
C PHE A 146 -14.33 -10.48 7.82
N SER A 147 -14.60 -9.48 8.69
CA SER A 147 -13.71 -9.13 9.79
C SER A 147 -13.47 -10.30 10.74
N ASP A 148 -14.51 -11.05 11.07
CA ASP A 148 -14.42 -12.12 12.05
C ASP A 148 -13.77 -13.40 11.48
N ARG A 149 -13.68 -13.54 10.16
CA ARG A 149 -13.27 -14.80 9.51
C ARG A 149 -12.01 -14.72 8.66
N TYR A 150 -11.78 -13.58 8.02
CA TYR A 150 -10.79 -13.48 6.94
C TYR A 150 -9.78 -12.35 7.10
N ILE A 151 -10.11 -11.32 7.88
CA ILE A 151 -9.27 -10.13 8.02
C ILE A 151 -8.95 -9.82 9.50
N VAL A 152 -8.95 -10.84 10.35
CA VAL A 152 -8.54 -10.73 11.77
C VAL A 152 -7.03 -10.49 11.87
N ASP A 153 -6.26 -11.19 11.06
CA ASP A 153 -4.79 -11.11 11.01
C ASP A 153 -4.38 -11.04 9.54
N PHE A 154 -4.56 -9.87 8.94
CA PHE A 154 -4.28 -9.66 7.52
C PHE A 154 -2.88 -9.09 7.30
N LEU A 155 -2.26 -9.52 6.22
CA LEU A 155 -1.01 -8.96 5.75
C LEU A 155 -1.27 -7.77 4.82
N LEU A 156 -0.72 -6.62 5.17
CA LEU A 156 -0.81 -5.44 4.35
C LEU A 156 0.45 -5.32 3.46
N LEU A 157 0.23 -5.07 2.18
CA LEU A 157 1.26 -4.64 1.25
C LEU A 157 0.92 -3.23 0.78
N PHE A 158 1.88 -2.32 0.91
CA PHE A 158 1.76 -0.93 0.52
C PHE A 158 2.90 -0.55 -0.42
N CYS A 159 2.58 0.08 -1.54
CA CYS A 159 3.57 0.46 -2.55
C CYS A 159 3.41 1.94 -2.87
N ILE A 160 4.53 2.65 -2.92
CA ILE A 160 4.60 4.02 -3.43
C ILE A 160 5.44 3.96 -4.71
N PHE A 161 4.86 4.38 -5.83
CA PHE A 161 5.53 4.38 -7.13
C PHE A 161 5.81 5.79 -7.61
N ASN A 162 6.95 5.96 -8.25
CA ASN A 162 7.31 7.14 -9.02
C ASN A 162 7.52 6.75 -10.48
N TYR A 163 6.88 7.48 -11.39
CA TYR A 163 7.02 7.35 -12.83
C TYR A 163 7.81 8.57 -13.33
N PRO A 164 9.14 8.49 -13.44
CA PRO A 164 9.94 9.63 -13.87
C PRO A 164 9.60 10.02 -15.31
N SER A 165 9.63 11.32 -15.58
CA SER A 165 9.55 11.83 -16.95
C SER A 165 10.71 11.32 -17.75
N MET A 166 10.46 10.90 -18.99
CA MET A 166 11.48 10.49 -19.93
C MET A 166 11.45 11.41 -21.15
N ASP A 167 12.62 11.86 -21.54
CA ASP A 167 12.79 12.39 -22.90
C ASP A 167 12.71 11.20 -23.86
N VAL A 168 11.56 11.00 -24.48
CA VAL A 168 11.44 10.05 -25.58
C VAL A 168 12.18 10.69 -26.76
N PRO A 169 13.26 10.10 -27.30
CA PRO A 169 13.89 10.60 -28.53
C PRO A 169 12.79 10.66 -29.58
N ALA A 170 12.65 11.82 -30.20
CA ALA A 170 11.81 11.96 -31.39
C ALA A 170 12.30 10.95 -32.42
N GLY A 171 11.49 9.91 -32.67
CA GLY A 171 11.74 8.92 -33.71
C GLY A 171 11.53 9.48 -35.10
#